data_5adca7bc2e955ba3eb385877db01be4e
#
_entry.id   5adca7bc2e955ba3eb385877db01be4e
#
_cell.length_a   1.000
_cell.length_b   1.000
_cell.length_c   1.000
_cell.angle_alpha   90.00
_cell.angle_beta   90.00
_cell.angle_gamma   90.00
#
_symmetry.space_group_name_H-M   'P 1'
#
loop_
_entity.id
_entity.type
_entity.pdbx_description
1 polymer ?
#
loop_
_entity_poly.entity_id
_entity_poly.type
_entity_poly.pdbx_seq_one_letter_code
_entity_poly.pdbx_strand_id
1 'polypeptide(L)'
;IYLYPSKDIKNLCYTLKDNQPCTKFDLKDLGTFEVWGFGFHMASNASLAILAALNELDVETIRKNLLNYKGIKKRFDIVQANDKFVVIDDYAHHPTEIEATMKSVELYDNLTNLNKRIVLWQPHKYSRTSDNLEGFKKCFRRCDELIILPIWTIPGEKKIDIDFEKEFASYNPIFADRVVSTNGKIELIKDEKIIKTYDEGIFLGVGAGDITYQLRHK
;
A
#
# COMPACT_ATOMS: atom_id res chain seq x y z
N ILE A 1 4.41 -12.94 28.74
CA ILE A 1 4.44 -13.54 27.40
C ILE A 1 5.59 -12.92 26.62
N TYR A 2 6.50 -13.76 26.09
CA TYR A 2 7.63 -13.28 25.27
C TYR A 2 7.45 -13.76 23.84
N LEU A 3 7.67 -12.86 22.87
CA LEU A 3 7.73 -13.17 21.45
C LEU A 3 9.13 -12.81 20.93
N TYR A 4 9.79 -13.78 20.33
CA TYR A 4 11.02 -13.59 19.54
C TYR A 4 10.69 -13.84 18.06
N PRO A 5 10.27 -12.83 17.29
CA PRO A 5 9.69 -13.02 15.97
C PRO A 5 10.53 -13.92 15.05
N SER A 6 11.86 -13.74 15.02
CA SER A 6 12.76 -14.53 14.19
C SER A 6 12.89 -16.01 14.57
N LYS A 7 12.47 -16.38 15.79
CA LYS A 7 12.52 -17.76 16.31
C LYS A 7 11.15 -18.41 16.37
N ASP A 8 10.15 -17.62 16.75
CA ASP A 8 8.80 -18.06 17.08
C ASP A 8 7.85 -18.08 15.88
N ILE A 9 8.16 -17.30 14.82
CA ILE A 9 7.40 -17.26 13.57
C ILE A 9 8.18 -18.04 12.51
N LYS A 10 7.55 -19.08 11.95
CA LYS A 10 8.17 -19.97 10.96
C LYS A 10 7.24 -20.19 9.77
N ASN A 11 7.76 -20.80 8.72
CA ASN A 11 7.01 -21.24 7.53
C ASN A 11 6.12 -20.13 6.93
N LEU A 12 6.67 -18.89 6.92
CA LEU A 12 5.97 -17.74 6.38
C LEU A 12 5.75 -17.91 4.88
N CYS A 13 4.50 -17.83 4.46
CA CYS A 13 4.18 -17.79 3.04
C CYS A 13 3.06 -16.79 2.75
N TYR A 14 3.00 -16.30 1.50
CA TYR A 14 2.06 -15.29 1.03
C TYR A 14 1.13 -15.92 0.01
N THR A 15 -0.18 -15.70 0.19
CA THR A 15 -1.22 -16.25 -0.69
C THR A 15 -2.32 -15.21 -0.90
N LEU A 16 -3.24 -15.51 -1.81
CA LEU A 16 -4.48 -14.77 -1.92
C LEU A 16 -5.63 -15.61 -1.36
N LYS A 17 -6.53 -14.98 -0.62
CA LYS A 17 -7.78 -15.57 -0.17
C LYS A 17 -8.92 -14.64 -0.56
N ASP A 18 -9.81 -15.10 -1.43
CA ASP A 18 -10.88 -14.27 -2.01
C ASP A 18 -10.32 -12.99 -2.67
N ASN A 19 -9.22 -13.12 -3.43
CA ASN A 19 -8.46 -12.02 -4.04
C ASN A 19 -7.88 -10.99 -3.03
N GLN A 20 -7.88 -11.31 -1.73
CA GLN A 20 -7.30 -10.48 -0.69
C GLN A 20 -5.93 -11.01 -0.25
N PRO A 21 -4.98 -10.12 0.08
CA PRO A 21 -3.66 -10.53 0.55
C PRO A 21 -3.75 -11.29 1.88
N CYS A 22 -3.08 -12.41 1.95
CA CYS A 22 -3.05 -13.27 3.13
C CYS A 22 -1.62 -13.73 3.44
N THR A 23 -1.22 -13.58 4.70
CA THR A 23 0.02 -14.14 5.24
C THR A 23 -0.32 -15.36 6.09
N LYS A 24 0.28 -16.50 5.74
CA LYS A 24 0.21 -17.76 6.50
C LYS A 24 1.55 -17.99 7.20
N PHE A 25 1.51 -18.41 8.45
CA PHE A 25 2.70 -18.63 9.27
C PHE A 25 2.42 -19.59 10.41
N ASP A 26 3.46 -20.25 10.92
CA ASP A 26 3.41 -21.05 12.14
C ASP A 26 3.91 -20.20 13.32
N LEU A 27 3.19 -20.26 14.45
CA LEU A 27 3.55 -19.55 15.68
C LEU A 27 3.88 -20.55 16.78
N LYS A 28 5.15 -20.63 17.16
CA LYS A 28 5.64 -21.54 18.20
C LYS A 28 5.11 -22.99 18.01
N ASP A 29 4.53 -23.54 19.04
CA ASP A 29 3.84 -24.84 19.10
C ASP A 29 2.32 -24.74 18.97
N LEU A 30 1.80 -23.52 18.71
CA LEU A 30 0.36 -23.26 18.56
C LEU A 30 -0.17 -23.63 17.16
N GLY A 31 0.72 -24.00 16.23
CA GLY A 31 0.38 -24.37 14.87
C GLY A 31 0.23 -23.19 13.91
N THR A 32 -0.46 -23.42 12.81
CA THR A 32 -0.56 -22.49 11.69
C THR A 32 -1.68 -21.49 11.86
N PHE A 33 -1.41 -20.22 11.51
CA PHE A 33 -2.36 -19.11 11.46
C PHE A 33 -2.34 -18.44 10.09
N GLU A 34 -3.44 -17.79 9.75
CA GLU A 34 -3.59 -16.95 8.58
C GLU A 34 -4.09 -15.57 9.01
N VAL A 35 -3.48 -14.52 8.45
CA VAL A 35 -3.87 -13.13 8.72
C VAL A 35 -3.92 -12.35 7.41
N TRP A 36 -4.87 -11.42 7.33
CA TRP A 36 -4.96 -10.49 6.20
C TRP A 36 -3.70 -9.62 6.09
N GLY A 37 -3.28 -9.33 4.86
CA GLY A 37 -2.14 -8.48 4.52
C GLY A 37 -0.86 -9.27 4.23
N PHE A 38 0.08 -8.61 3.56
CA PHE A 38 1.39 -9.16 3.26
C PHE A 38 2.47 -8.60 4.19
N GLY A 39 3.47 -9.42 4.43
CA GLY A 39 4.71 -9.04 5.10
C GLY A 39 4.90 -9.65 6.48
N PHE A 40 6.16 -9.77 6.85
CA PHE A 40 6.57 -10.31 8.16
C PHE A 40 5.96 -9.52 9.33
N HIS A 41 5.77 -8.20 9.15
CA HIS A 41 5.16 -7.36 10.17
C HIS A 41 3.70 -7.74 10.46
N MET A 42 2.95 -8.24 9.45
CA MET A 42 1.58 -8.74 9.66
C MET A 42 1.58 -9.99 10.54
N ALA A 43 2.47 -10.94 10.25
CA ALA A 43 2.64 -12.12 11.09
C ALA A 43 3.08 -11.75 12.52
N SER A 44 4.01 -10.79 12.67
CA SER A 44 4.46 -10.33 13.98
C SER A 44 3.35 -9.66 14.80
N ASN A 45 2.58 -8.77 14.17
CA ASN A 45 1.46 -8.09 14.83
C ASN A 45 0.35 -9.09 15.21
N ALA A 46 0.02 -10.02 14.31
CA ALA A 46 -0.93 -11.09 14.57
C ALA A 46 -0.44 -11.97 15.73
N SER A 47 0.86 -12.33 15.75
CA SER A 47 1.43 -13.15 16.84
C SER A 47 1.30 -12.48 18.20
N LEU A 48 1.53 -11.17 18.31
CA LEU A 48 1.32 -10.42 19.54
C LEU A 48 -0.15 -10.44 19.98
N ALA A 49 -1.07 -10.22 19.03
CA ALA A 49 -2.50 -10.25 19.29
C ALA A 49 -2.96 -11.67 19.74
N ILE A 50 -2.50 -12.72 19.05
CA ILE A 50 -2.79 -14.13 19.40
C ILE A 50 -2.31 -14.41 20.83
N LEU A 51 -1.04 -14.11 21.14
CA LEU A 51 -0.47 -14.38 22.45
C LEU A 51 -1.17 -13.60 23.58
N ALA A 52 -1.63 -12.38 23.31
CA ALA A 52 -2.43 -11.61 24.26
C ALA A 52 -3.81 -12.23 24.48
N ALA A 53 -4.47 -12.68 23.39
CA ALA A 53 -5.81 -13.26 23.44
C ALA A 53 -5.87 -14.63 24.15
N LEU A 54 -4.76 -15.39 24.16
CA LEU A 54 -4.67 -16.69 24.84
C LEU A 54 -4.89 -16.64 26.37
N ASN A 55 -4.86 -15.44 26.97
CA ASN A 55 -5.24 -15.28 28.37
C ASN A 55 -6.74 -15.47 28.63
N GLU A 56 -7.59 -15.27 27.59
CA GLU A 56 -9.04 -15.25 27.70
C GLU A 56 -9.71 -16.27 26.77
N LEU A 57 -9.04 -16.67 25.69
CA LEU A 57 -9.62 -17.48 24.61
C LEU A 57 -8.74 -18.68 24.27
N ASP A 58 -9.36 -19.77 23.83
CA ASP A 58 -8.65 -20.93 23.28
C ASP A 58 -8.10 -20.65 21.86
N VAL A 59 -7.11 -21.41 21.47
CA VAL A 59 -6.38 -21.21 20.21
C VAL A 59 -7.25 -21.37 18.96
N GLU A 60 -8.25 -22.27 18.99
CA GLU A 60 -9.13 -22.51 17.84
C GLU A 60 -10.12 -21.35 17.65
N THR A 61 -10.65 -20.81 18.74
CA THR A 61 -11.48 -19.60 18.72
C THR A 61 -10.69 -18.42 18.16
N ILE A 62 -9.42 -18.23 18.57
CA ILE A 62 -8.55 -17.18 18.05
C ILE A 62 -8.30 -17.40 16.55
N ARG A 63 -7.92 -18.62 16.15
CA ARG A 63 -7.62 -18.98 14.74
C ARG A 63 -8.81 -18.67 13.82
N LYS A 64 -10.01 -19.08 14.21
CA LYS A 64 -11.24 -18.84 13.46
C LYS A 64 -11.54 -17.35 13.32
N ASN A 65 -11.37 -16.59 14.39
CA ASN A 65 -11.75 -15.16 14.39
C ASN A 65 -10.67 -14.28 13.73
N LEU A 66 -9.41 -14.68 13.74
CA LEU A 66 -8.33 -13.94 13.04
C LEU A 66 -8.59 -13.86 11.52
N LEU A 67 -9.24 -14.86 10.93
CA LEU A 67 -9.64 -14.87 9.53
C LEU A 67 -10.73 -13.81 9.19
N ASN A 68 -11.45 -13.31 10.19
CA ASN A 68 -12.45 -12.26 10.00
C ASN A 68 -11.84 -10.86 9.93
N TYR A 69 -10.58 -10.70 10.32
CA TYR A 69 -9.86 -9.44 10.18
C TYR A 69 -9.60 -9.15 8.69
N LYS A 70 -10.09 -8.02 8.20
CA LYS A 70 -10.02 -7.61 6.78
C LYS A 70 -9.07 -6.42 6.55
N GLY A 71 -8.16 -6.18 7.49
CA GLY A 71 -7.24 -5.06 7.40
C GLY A 71 -7.81 -3.76 7.95
N ILE A 72 -7.06 -2.69 7.74
CA ILE A 72 -7.40 -1.33 8.14
C ILE A 72 -7.53 -0.50 6.87
N LYS A 73 -8.58 0.31 6.76
CA LYS A 73 -8.76 1.25 5.64
C LYS A 73 -7.50 2.11 5.46
N LYS A 74 -7.14 2.38 4.22
CA LYS A 74 -5.94 3.13 3.83
C LYS A 74 -4.61 2.45 4.22
N ARG A 75 -4.59 1.13 4.37
CA ARG A 75 -3.38 0.33 4.59
C ARG A 75 -3.44 -0.87 3.66
N PHE A 76 -2.81 -0.80 2.50
CA PHE A 76 -2.92 -1.76 1.40
C PHE A 76 -4.39 -2.10 1.10
N ASP A 77 -5.24 -1.09 1.09
CA ASP A 77 -6.69 -1.25 1.03
C ASP A 77 -7.15 -1.37 -0.42
N ILE A 78 -7.59 -2.56 -0.82
CA ILE A 78 -8.08 -2.81 -2.17
C ILE A 78 -9.47 -2.19 -2.29
N VAL A 79 -9.56 -1.07 -3.00
CA VAL A 79 -10.80 -0.28 -3.15
C VAL A 79 -11.61 -0.66 -4.37
N GLN A 80 -10.94 -1.22 -5.38
CA GLN A 80 -11.56 -1.81 -6.58
C GLN A 80 -10.74 -3.01 -7.03
N ALA A 81 -11.39 -4.06 -7.50
CA ALA A 81 -10.75 -5.20 -8.12
C ALA A 81 -11.65 -5.86 -9.16
N ASN A 82 -11.08 -6.17 -10.31
CA ASN A 82 -11.62 -7.09 -11.31
C ASN A 82 -10.48 -7.92 -11.90
N ASP A 83 -10.76 -8.75 -12.88
CA ASP A 83 -9.79 -9.69 -13.45
C ASP A 83 -8.56 -9.02 -14.11
N LYS A 84 -8.64 -7.74 -14.47
CA LYS A 84 -7.60 -7.01 -15.20
C LYS A 84 -7.05 -5.82 -14.45
N PHE A 85 -7.78 -5.29 -13.47
CA PHE A 85 -7.47 -4.02 -12.83
C PHE A 85 -7.75 -4.05 -11.35
N VAL A 86 -6.76 -3.61 -10.56
CA VAL A 86 -6.86 -3.51 -9.10
C VAL A 86 -6.42 -2.11 -8.68
N VAL A 87 -7.20 -1.46 -7.83
CA VAL A 87 -6.88 -0.15 -7.23
C VAL A 87 -6.63 -0.35 -5.75
N ILE A 88 -5.45 0.06 -5.30
CA ILE A 88 -5.01 -0.03 -3.91
C ILE A 88 -4.80 1.37 -3.36
N ASP A 89 -5.35 1.63 -2.17
CA ASP A 89 -5.19 2.88 -1.41
C ASP A 89 -4.31 2.63 -0.18
N ASP A 90 -3.17 3.34 -0.09
CA ASP A 90 -2.27 3.23 1.05
C ASP A 90 -1.89 4.62 1.59
N TYR A 91 -1.95 4.79 2.90
CA TYR A 91 -1.60 6.03 3.60
C TYR A 91 -0.10 6.28 3.68
N ALA A 92 0.73 5.38 3.15
CA ALA A 92 2.17 5.52 3.13
C ALA A 92 2.59 6.89 2.56
N HIS A 93 3.40 7.63 3.31
CA HIS A 93 3.80 8.99 2.98
C HIS A 93 5.25 9.31 3.40
N HIS A 94 5.98 8.30 3.87
CA HIS A 94 7.42 8.33 4.09
C HIS A 94 8.10 7.31 3.17
N PRO A 95 9.34 7.56 2.67
CA PRO A 95 10.00 6.66 1.72
C PRO A 95 10.05 5.20 2.14
N THR A 96 10.33 4.94 3.43
CA THR A 96 10.39 3.57 3.96
C THR A 96 9.03 2.88 4.00
N GLU A 97 7.95 3.63 4.25
CA GLU A 97 6.58 3.11 4.20
C GLU A 97 6.20 2.76 2.75
N ILE A 98 6.46 3.69 1.82
CA ILE A 98 6.19 3.49 0.38
C ILE A 98 6.97 2.28 -0.13
N GLU A 99 8.25 2.14 0.22
CA GLU A 99 9.05 0.99 -0.18
C GLU A 99 8.49 -0.34 0.35
N ALA A 100 7.99 -0.35 1.59
CA ALA A 100 7.34 -1.53 2.16
C ALA A 100 6.04 -1.88 1.43
N THR A 101 5.21 -0.86 1.11
CA THR A 101 4.00 -1.04 0.31
C THR A 101 4.32 -1.54 -1.10
N MET A 102 5.35 -1.00 -1.75
CA MET A 102 5.79 -1.45 -3.08
C MET A 102 6.24 -2.92 -3.09
N LYS A 103 6.89 -3.41 -2.03
CA LYS A 103 7.21 -4.84 -1.88
C LYS A 103 5.94 -5.69 -1.78
N SER A 104 4.93 -5.21 -1.08
CA SER A 104 3.63 -5.89 -0.98
C SER A 104 2.88 -5.89 -2.32
N VAL A 105 2.96 -4.79 -3.08
CA VAL A 105 2.40 -4.72 -4.45
C VAL A 105 3.09 -5.69 -5.40
N GLU A 106 4.42 -5.79 -5.34
CA GLU A 106 5.18 -6.76 -6.13
C GLU A 106 4.78 -8.22 -5.80
N LEU A 107 4.59 -8.54 -4.52
CA LEU A 107 4.07 -9.85 -4.11
C LEU A 107 2.65 -10.10 -4.64
N TYR A 108 1.79 -9.09 -4.58
CA TYR A 108 0.43 -9.17 -5.10
C TYR A 108 0.42 -9.39 -6.63
N ASP A 109 1.25 -8.66 -7.35
CA ASP A 109 1.44 -8.77 -8.80
C ASP A 109 1.91 -10.18 -9.19
N ASN A 110 2.90 -10.73 -8.49
CA ASN A 110 3.40 -12.09 -8.72
C ASN A 110 2.32 -13.17 -8.50
N LEU A 111 1.33 -12.92 -7.65
CA LEU A 111 0.23 -13.85 -7.38
C LEU A 111 -0.97 -13.67 -8.32
N THR A 112 -1.14 -12.50 -8.92
CA THR A 112 -2.26 -12.16 -9.81
C THR A 112 -1.87 -12.15 -11.29
N ASN A 113 -0.57 -11.99 -11.60
CA ASN A 113 -0.04 -11.85 -12.97
C ASN A 113 -0.64 -10.66 -13.74
N LEU A 114 -0.93 -9.54 -13.06
CA LEU A 114 -1.41 -8.31 -13.70
C LEU A 114 -0.32 -7.58 -14.48
N ASN A 115 0.97 -7.84 -14.13
CA ASN A 115 2.17 -7.47 -14.87
C ASN A 115 2.36 -5.98 -15.16
N LYS A 116 1.66 -5.10 -14.44
CA LYS A 116 1.81 -3.64 -14.56
C LYS A 116 1.53 -2.95 -13.24
N ARG A 117 2.48 -2.18 -12.75
CA ARG A 117 2.43 -1.48 -11.48
C ARG A 117 2.50 0.02 -11.70
N ILE A 118 1.36 0.70 -11.57
CA ILE A 118 1.20 2.14 -11.71
C ILE A 118 1.13 2.74 -10.31
N VAL A 119 1.97 3.72 -10.03
CA VAL A 119 1.99 4.40 -8.72
C VAL A 119 1.56 5.85 -8.89
N LEU A 120 0.51 6.23 -8.19
CA LEU A 120 0.06 7.59 -7.99
C LEU A 120 0.57 8.07 -6.64
N TRP A 121 1.50 9.01 -6.64
CA TRP A 121 2.04 9.60 -5.43
C TRP A 121 1.54 11.03 -5.24
N GLN A 122 0.94 11.29 -4.08
CA GLN A 122 0.64 12.65 -3.63
C GLN A 122 1.62 13.01 -2.51
N PRO A 123 2.65 13.82 -2.78
CA PRO A 123 3.56 14.29 -1.74
C PRO A 123 2.78 15.04 -0.67
N HIS A 124 3.15 14.87 0.60
CA HIS A 124 2.46 15.50 1.72
C HIS A 124 3.44 16.32 2.55
N LYS A 125 3.23 17.64 2.59
CA LYS A 125 4.07 18.69 3.17
C LYS A 125 5.37 18.94 2.41
N TYR A 126 5.67 20.21 2.18
CA TYR A 126 6.93 20.63 1.55
C TYR A 126 8.15 20.21 2.36
N SER A 127 8.13 20.46 3.68
CA SER A 127 9.23 20.11 4.57
C SER A 127 9.56 18.62 4.53
N ARG A 128 8.54 17.75 4.69
CA ARG A 128 8.76 16.29 4.63
C ARG A 128 9.31 15.86 3.28
N THR A 129 8.75 16.39 2.20
CA THR A 129 9.18 16.02 0.83
C THR A 129 10.63 16.44 0.59
N SER A 130 11.01 17.65 0.99
CA SER A 130 12.38 18.16 0.89
C SER A 130 13.34 17.36 1.75
N ASP A 131 13.02 17.15 3.03
CA ASP A 131 13.90 16.48 4.01
C ASP A 131 14.17 15.01 3.63
N ASN A 132 13.25 14.38 2.90
CA ASN A 132 13.34 12.96 2.53
C ASN A 132 13.49 12.75 1.02
N LEU A 133 13.86 13.76 0.25
CA LEU A 133 13.89 13.74 -1.21
C LEU A 133 14.72 12.56 -1.76
N GLU A 134 15.92 12.34 -1.25
CA GLU A 134 16.79 11.23 -1.66
C GLU A 134 16.17 9.84 -1.38
N GLY A 135 15.35 9.74 -0.36
CA GLY A 135 14.56 8.54 -0.07
C GLY A 135 13.44 8.34 -1.09
N PHE A 136 12.69 9.41 -1.39
CA PHE A 136 11.61 9.37 -2.39
C PHE A 136 12.12 9.01 -3.78
N LYS A 137 13.28 9.51 -4.19
CA LYS A 137 13.93 9.16 -5.46
C LYS A 137 14.26 7.66 -5.59
N LYS A 138 14.19 6.90 -4.53
CA LYS A 138 14.56 5.46 -4.50
C LYS A 138 13.38 4.54 -4.24
N CYS A 139 12.34 5.00 -3.55
CA CYS A 139 11.27 4.12 -3.05
C CYS A 139 10.32 3.60 -4.15
N PHE A 140 10.29 4.24 -5.33
CA PHE A 140 9.41 3.86 -6.45
C PHE A 140 10.05 2.91 -7.48
N ARG A 141 11.25 2.38 -7.24
CA ARG A 141 12.02 1.57 -8.22
C ARG A 141 11.29 0.32 -8.75
N ARG A 142 10.22 -0.09 -8.08
CA ARG A 142 9.42 -1.27 -8.47
C ARG A 142 8.18 -0.92 -9.29
N CYS A 143 7.93 0.36 -9.57
CA CYS A 143 6.83 0.75 -10.44
C CYS A 143 7.26 0.74 -11.92
N ASP A 144 6.28 0.50 -12.79
CA ASP A 144 6.45 0.62 -14.24
C ASP A 144 6.10 2.05 -14.70
N GLU A 145 5.17 2.71 -14.00
CA GLU A 145 4.80 4.10 -14.24
C GLU A 145 4.65 4.85 -12.91
N LEU A 146 5.21 6.06 -12.83
CA LEU A 146 5.05 6.98 -11.72
C LEU A 146 4.21 8.19 -12.13
N ILE A 147 3.18 8.47 -11.35
CA ILE A 147 2.33 9.66 -11.49
C ILE A 147 2.54 10.51 -10.24
N ILE A 148 2.77 11.80 -10.42
CA ILE A 148 2.99 12.75 -9.32
C ILE A 148 1.87 13.78 -9.33
N LEU A 149 1.15 13.90 -8.22
CA LEU A 149 0.17 14.95 -7.98
C LEU A 149 0.82 16.17 -7.29
N PRO A 150 0.16 17.33 -7.28
CA PRO A 150 0.60 18.48 -6.49
C PRO A 150 0.78 18.11 -5.01
N ILE A 151 1.75 18.77 -4.37
CA ILE A 151 1.99 18.57 -2.93
C ILE A 151 0.73 18.94 -2.15
N TRP A 152 0.26 18.02 -1.31
CA TRP A 152 -0.78 18.31 -0.33
C TRP A 152 -0.17 19.07 0.85
N THR A 153 -0.56 20.33 1.02
CA THR A 153 -0.02 21.23 2.03
C THR A 153 -0.93 21.33 3.25
N ILE A 154 -0.40 21.83 4.35
CA ILE A 154 -1.17 22.21 5.53
C ILE A 154 -1.17 23.74 5.67
N PRO A 155 -2.21 24.35 6.27
CA PRO A 155 -2.25 25.79 6.51
C PRO A 155 -1.01 26.29 7.24
N GLY A 156 -0.41 27.37 6.74
CA GLY A 156 0.78 27.99 7.36
C GLY A 156 2.12 27.35 7.02
N GLU A 157 2.15 26.30 6.23
CA GLU A 157 3.41 25.70 5.80
C GLU A 157 4.15 26.59 4.77
N LYS A 158 5.46 26.77 4.99
CA LYS A 158 6.31 27.49 4.05
C LYS A 158 6.52 26.67 2.78
N LYS A 159 6.21 27.24 1.61
CA LYS A 159 6.52 26.61 0.33
C LYS A 159 8.03 26.46 0.15
N ILE A 160 8.46 25.27 -0.26
CA ILE A 160 9.84 24.96 -0.66
C ILE A 160 9.77 24.63 -2.14
N ASP A 161 10.66 25.24 -2.93
CA ASP A 161 10.75 24.94 -4.35
C ASP A 161 11.45 23.60 -4.57
N ILE A 162 10.77 22.66 -5.22
CA ILE A 162 11.27 21.31 -5.54
C ILE A 162 11.01 21.08 -7.02
N ASP A 163 12.07 20.92 -7.79
CA ASP A 163 12.01 20.61 -9.21
C ASP A 163 11.75 19.09 -9.41
N PHE A 164 10.47 18.71 -9.34
CA PHE A 164 10.08 17.30 -9.49
C PHE A 164 10.44 16.71 -10.86
N GLU A 165 10.42 17.50 -11.93
CA GLU A 165 10.80 17.02 -13.27
C GLU A 165 12.26 16.58 -13.28
N LYS A 166 13.14 17.39 -12.73
CA LYS A 166 14.56 17.10 -12.61
C LYS A 166 14.84 15.96 -11.63
N GLU A 167 14.27 16.05 -10.42
CA GLU A 167 14.58 15.11 -9.33
C GLU A 167 14.06 13.69 -9.61
N PHE A 168 12.96 13.55 -10.35
CA PHE A 168 12.36 12.26 -10.71
C PHE A 168 12.51 11.90 -12.19
N ALA A 169 13.41 12.57 -12.93
CA ALA A 169 13.62 12.36 -14.38
C ALA A 169 13.86 10.89 -14.74
N SER A 170 14.52 10.12 -13.87
CA SER A 170 14.79 8.69 -14.09
C SER A 170 13.54 7.81 -14.20
N TYR A 171 12.40 8.29 -13.69
CA TYR A 171 11.10 7.60 -13.76
C TYR A 171 10.26 8.08 -14.95
N ASN A 172 10.65 9.16 -15.63
CA ASN A 172 9.84 9.83 -16.64
C ASN A 172 8.38 10.03 -16.17
N PRO A 173 8.15 10.73 -15.04
CA PRO A 173 6.86 10.73 -14.36
C PRO A 173 5.80 11.49 -15.16
N ILE A 174 4.55 11.09 -14.98
CA ILE A 174 3.40 11.83 -15.47
C ILE A 174 2.93 12.79 -14.37
N PHE A 175 2.78 14.07 -14.68
CA PHE A 175 2.23 15.07 -13.77
C PHE A 175 0.74 15.26 -14.06
N ALA A 176 -0.11 15.11 -13.06
CA ALA A 176 -1.54 15.33 -13.13
C ALA A 176 -2.00 16.21 -11.96
N ASP A 177 -3.13 16.89 -12.11
CA ASP A 177 -3.69 17.74 -11.05
C ASP A 177 -4.47 16.91 -10.04
N ARG A 178 -5.21 15.92 -10.55
CA ARG A 178 -6.05 14.99 -9.78
C ARG A 178 -6.37 13.75 -10.57
N VAL A 179 -7.00 12.79 -9.90
CA VAL A 179 -7.56 11.60 -10.55
C VAL A 179 -9.06 11.53 -10.34
N VAL A 180 -9.74 10.91 -11.31
CA VAL A 180 -11.15 10.53 -11.19
C VAL A 180 -11.22 9.01 -11.30
N SER A 181 -11.69 8.38 -10.23
CA SER A 181 -11.90 6.95 -10.17
C SER A 181 -13.35 6.65 -10.54
N THR A 182 -13.57 5.72 -11.44
CA THR A 182 -14.88 5.17 -11.78
C THR A 182 -14.80 3.65 -11.72
N ASN A 183 -15.94 2.95 -11.78
CA ASN A 183 -15.91 1.50 -11.70
C ASN A 183 -15.07 0.90 -12.84
N GLY A 184 -13.95 0.30 -12.46
CA GLY A 184 -13.02 -0.39 -13.37
C GLY A 184 -12.01 0.49 -14.10
N LYS A 185 -11.92 1.81 -13.82
CA LYS A 185 -10.90 2.66 -14.42
C LYS A 185 -10.51 3.86 -13.56
N ILE A 186 -9.30 4.39 -13.80
CA ILE A 186 -8.79 5.66 -13.26
C ILE A 186 -8.46 6.59 -14.41
N GLU A 187 -8.93 7.82 -14.36
CA GLU A 187 -8.63 8.87 -15.32
C GLU A 187 -7.74 9.94 -14.67
N LEU A 188 -6.61 10.27 -15.31
CA LEU A 188 -5.74 11.37 -14.90
C LEU A 188 -6.27 12.67 -15.51
N ILE A 189 -6.42 13.68 -14.68
CA ILE A 189 -6.87 15.02 -15.09
C ILE A 189 -5.72 16.00 -14.96
N LYS A 190 -5.47 16.78 -16.01
CA LYS A 190 -4.57 17.94 -16.04
C LYS A 190 -5.22 19.05 -16.84
N ASP A 191 -5.20 20.29 -16.33
CA ASP A 191 -5.84 21.46 -16.97
C ASP A 191 -7.29 21.14 -17.39
N GLU A 192 -8.04 20.50 -16.48
CA GLU A 192 -9.44 20.05 -16.66
C GLU A 192 -9.67 19.09 -17.85
N LYS A 193 -8.61 18.48 -18.38
CA LYS A 193 -8.68 17.50 -19.47
C LYS A 193 -8.19 16.14 -19.00
N ILE A 194 -8.82 15.09 -19.53
CA ILE A 194 -8.32 13.71 -19.36
C ILE A 194 -7.06 13.57 -20.21
N ILE A 195 -5.93 13.30 -19.57
CA ILE A 195 -4.64 13.10 -20.24
C ILE A 195 -4.28 11.62 -20.39
N LYS A 196 -4.80 10.75 -19.52
CA LYS A 196 -4.59 9.30 -19.58
C LYS A 196 -5.66 8.55 -18.80
N THR A 197 -5.97 7.33 -19.25
CA THR A 197 -6.90 6.41 -18.57
C THR A 197 -6.19 5.08 -18.30
N TYR A 198 -6.44 4.50 -17.13
CA TYR A 198 -5.98 3.17 -16.72
C TYR A 198 -7.18 2.29 -16.39
N ASP A 199 -7.22 1.10 -16.96
CA ASP A 199 -8.23 0.07 -16.77
C ASP A 199 -7.64 -1.35 -16.70
N GLU A 200 -6.30 -1.43 -16.62
CA GLU A 200 -5.53 -2.66 -16.46
C GLU A 200 -4.32 -2.46 -15.53
N GLY A 201 -3.88 -3.55 -14.89
CA GLY A 201 -2.75 -3.57 -13.98
C GLY A 201 -3.12 -3.26 -12.53
N ILE A 202 -2.11 -2.95 -11.71
CA ILE A 202 -2.25 -2.55 -10.31
C ILE A 202 -2.02 -1.05 -10.22
N PHE A 203 -3.03 -0.32 -9.80
CA PHE A 203 -2.99 1.13 -9.57
C PHE A 203 -2.89 1.39 -8.07
N LEU A 204 -1.71 1.77 -7.60
CA LEU A 204 -1.43 2.08 -6.21
C LEU A 204 -1.48 3.59 -5.98
N GLY A 205 -2.37 4.07 -5.13
CA GLY A 205 -2.31 5.43 -4.60
C GLY A 205 -1.60 5.48 -3.26
N VAL A 206 -0.60 6.36 -3.13
CA VAL A 206 0.15 6.57 -1.88
C VAL A 206 0.19 8.04 -1.49
N GLY A 207 -0.15 8.32 -0.24
CA GLY A 207 -0.15 9.68 0.31
C GLY A 207 -1.07 9.87 1.50
N ALA A 208 -0.83 10.95 2.27
CA ALA A 208 -1.60 11.29 3.45
C ALA A 208 -2.57 12.48 3.23
N GLY A 209 -2.73 12.92 1.97
CA GLY A 209 -3.62 13.99 1.57
C GLY A 209 -5.03 13.53 1.20
N ASP A 210 -5.60 14.14 0.18
CA ASP A 210 -6.95 13.85 -0.30
C ASP A 210 -7.02 12.72 -1.33
N ILE A 211 -5.89 12.16 -1.73
CA ILE A 211 -5.78 11.07 -2.70
C ILE A 211 -6.75 9.90 -2.42
N THR A 212 -6.94 9.57 -1.13
CA THR A 212 -7.86 8.51 -0.72
C THR A 212 -9.31 8.79 -1.13
N TYR A 213 -9.74 10.05 -1.12
CA TYR A 213 -11.10 10.46 -1.55
C TYR A 213 -11.22 10.40 -3.07
N GLN A 214 -10.17 10.81 -3.79
CA GLN A 214 -10.13 10.74 -5.25
C GLN A 214 -10.23 9.28 -5.74
N LEU A 215 -9.59 8.33 -5.06
CA LEU A 215 -9.64 6.90 -5.41
C LEU A 215 -10.96 6.22 -5.03
N ARG A 216 -11.75 6.77 -4.12
CA ARG A 216 -12.97 6.16 -3.55
C ARG A 216 -14.28 6.80 -4.01
N HIS A 217 -14.27 7.69 -5.01
CA HIS A 217 -15.47 8.42 -5.49
C HIS A 217 -16.17 9.23 -4.41
N LYS A 218 -15.43 9.94 -3.56
CA LYS A 218 -16.02 10.77 -2.50
C LYS A 218 -15.64 12.22 -2.66
#